data_fa127a8533b1bfc092d8fb5a3488eaae
#
_entry.id   fa127a8533b1bfc092d8fb5a3488eaae
#
_cell.length_a   1.000
_cell.length_b   1.000
_cell.length_c   1.000
_cell.angle_alpha   90.00
_cell.angle_beta   90.00
_cell.angle_gamma   90.00
#
_symmetry.space_group_name_H-M   'P 1'
#
loop_
_entity.id
_entity.type
_entity.pdbx_description
1 polymer ?
#
loop_
_entity_poly.entity_id
_entity_poly.type
_entity_poly.pdbx_seq_one_letter_code
_entity_poly.pdbx_strand_id
1 'polypeptide(L)'
;MTSPHSPSISVPLWRQLQATAAVLTAIRAGQSATMALEPVEPALRPGVQALVFHVLRSLGKAEALRRKLAQRTPPPQVDSLLCTALALGWQGDQVEEGAPSYDAFTLVDQTVEAAKRQSTTRPQAS
;
A
#
# COMPACT_ATOMS: atom_id res chain seq x y z
N MET A 1 4.50 0.39 32.18
CA MET A 1 4.47 0.26 31.60
C MET A 1 4.87 0.30 30.79
N THR A 2 4.96 0.34 30.62
CA THR A 2 5.13 0.36 29.93
C THR A 2 5.21 0.14 29.02
N SER A 3 4.93 0.52 28.59
CA SER A 3 4.80 0.44 27.62
C SER A 3 5.43 -0.15 26.94
N PRO A 4 5.35 -0.64 26.73
CA PRO A 4 6.04 -1.26 26.07
C PRO A 4 6.14 -1.09 24.80
N HIS A 5 5.63 -0.92 24.25
CA HIS A 5 5.89 -0.78 22.99
C HIS A 5 7.01 0.02 22.90
N SER A 6 7.94 -0.38 22.23
CA SER A 6 8.99 0.35 21.98
C SER A 6 8.72 1.25 20.93
N PRO A 7 8.79 2.41 21.18
CA PRO A 7 8.48 3.40 20.21
C PRO A 7 9.38 3.39 19.04
N SER A 8 10.54 2.92 19.22
CA SER A 8 11.42 2.92 18.10
C SER A 8 11.02 1.95 17.07
N ILE A 9 10.00 1.14 17.34
CA ILE A 9 9.60 0.21 16.36
C ILE A 9 8.55 0.73 15.46
N SER A 10 8.15 1.94 15.62
CA SER A 10 7.16 2.50 14.75
C SER A 10 7.64 2.52 13.33
N VAL A 11 6.89 1.96 12.43
CA VAL A 11 7.24 1.90 11.04
C VAL A 11 6.50 2.99 10.30
N PRO A 12 7.21 3.81 9.52
CA PRO A 12 6.52 4.87 8.77
C PRO A 12 5.50 4.28 7.80
N LEU A 13 4.41 4.99 7.64
CA LEU A 13 3.37 4.52 6.75
C LEU A 13 3.88 4.38 5.32
N TRP A 14 4.74 5.30 4.86
CA TRP A 14 5.22 5.22 3.48
C TRP A 14 5.94 3.89 3.21
N ARG A 15 6.62 3.33 4.21
CA ARG A 15 7.28 2.05 4.03
C ARG A 15 6.26 0.93 3.89
N GLN A 16 5.20 0.98 4.69
CA GLN A 16 4.16 -0.01 4.57
C GLN A 16 3.44 0.11 3.24
N LEU A 17 3.25 1.33 2.75
CA LEU A 17 2.61 1.53 1.46
C LEU A 17 3.47 1.00 0.33
N GLN A 18 4.77 1.25 0.39
CA GLN A 18 5.67 0.70 -0.63
C GLN A 18 5.64 -0.82 -0.64
N ALA A 19 5.72 -1.42 0.54
CA ALA A 19 5.72 -2.87 0.62
C ALA A 19 4.39 -3.44 0.15
N THR A 20 3.29 -2.79 0.51
CA THR A 20 1.97 -3.23 0.07
C THR A 20 1.87 -3.15 -1.45
N ALA A 21 2.38 -2.07 -2.03
CA ALA A 21 2.34 -1.93 -3.49
C ALA A 21 3.18 -3.01 -4.17
N ALA A 22 4.31 -3.37 -3.58
CA ALA A 22 5.15 -4.42 -4.16
C ALA A 22 4.43 -5.78 -4.09
N VAL A 23 3.78 -6.07 -2.97
CA VAL A 23 3.02 -7.31 -2.84
C VAL A 23 1.87 -7.32 -3.84
N LEU A 24 1.16 -6.21 -3.95
CA LEU A 24 0.04 -6.12 -4.88
C LEU A 24 0.51 -6.32 -6.31
N THR A 25 1.65 -5.75 -6.67
CA THR A 25 2.20 -5.92 -8.00
C THR A 25 2.48 -7.39 -8.28
N ALA A 26 3.04 -8.11 -7.30
CA ALA A 26 3.34 -9.53 -7.47
C ALA A 26 2.05 -10.35 -7.60
N ILE A 27 1.03 -10.02 -6.82
CA ILE A 27 -0.24 -10.72 -6.91
C ILE A 27 -0.88 -10.49 -8.27
N ARG A 28 -0.85 -9.25 -8.74
CA ARG A 28 -1.44 -8.93 -10.04
C ARG A 28 -0.68 -9.59 -11.19
N ALA A 29 0.57 -9.94 -10.95
CA ALA A 29 1.37 -10.67 -11.93
C ALA A 29 1.18 -12.19 -11.83
N GLY A 30 0.36 -12.66 -10.90
CA GLY A 30 0.02 -14.07 -10.83
C GLY A 30 0.50 -14.81 -9.60
N GLN A 31 1.22 -14.17 -8.70
CA GLN A 31 1.68 -14.86 -7.50
C GLN A 31 0.56 -14.97 -6.47
N SER A 32 0.62 -16.02 -5.65
CA SER A 32 -0.32 -16.11 -4.56
C SER A 32 0.05 -15.09 -3.50
N ALA A 33 -0.92 -14.74 -2.67
CA ALA A 33 -0.65 -13.78 -1.60
C ALA A 33 0.42 -14.29 -0.66
N THR A 34 0.41 -15.56 -0.37
CA THR A 34 1.41 -16.13 0.53
C THR A 34 2.82 -15.93 -0.04
N MET A 35 3.01 -16.24 -1.31
CA MET A 35 4.31 -16.07 -1.92
C MET A 35 4.69 -14.61 -2.05
N ALA A 36 3.72 -13.78 -2.38
CA ALA A 36 4.00 -12.37 -2.55
C ALA A 36 4.41 -11.70 -1.25
N LEU A 37 3.94 -12.23 -0.11
CA LEU A 37 4.28 -11.66 1.19
C LEU A 37 5.62 -12.15 1.73
N GLU A 38 6.17 -13.21 1.18
CA GLU A 38 7.41 -13.76 1.70
C GLU A 38 8.58 -12.78 1.75
N PRO A 39 8.81 -11.98 0.71
CA PRO A 39 9.95 -11.07 0.77
C PRO A 39 9.79 -9.91 1.74
N VAL A 40 8.60 -9.70 2.28
CA VAL A 40 8.37 -8.56 3.15
C VAL A 40 9.11 -8.77 4.46
N GLU A 41 9.80 -7.72 4.92
CA GLU A 41 10.51 -7.78 6.18
C GLU A 41 9.58 -8.24 7.29
N PRO A 42 10.03 -9.13 8.17
CA PRO A 42 9.15 -9.62 9.23
C PRO A 42 8.51 -8.53 10.08
N ALA A 43 9.24 -7.45 10.32
CA ALA A 43 8.69 -6.37 11.14
C ALA A 43 7.54 -5.66 10.45
N LEU A 44 7.54 -5.63 9.13
CA LEU A 44 6.48 -4.99 8.36
C LEU A 44 5.32 -5.92 8.06
N ARG A 45 5.55 -7.22 8.16
CA ARG A 45 4.63 -8.19 7.59
C ARG A 45 3.21 -8.12 8.15
N PRO A 46 3.00 -7.99 9.48
CA PRO A 46 1.62 -7.94 9.95
C PRO A 46 0.84 -6.76 9.40
N GLY A 47 1.47 -5.59 9.38
CA GLY A 47 0.80 -4.40 8.86
C GLY A 47 0.56 -4.48 7.37
N VAL A 48 1.55 -4.95 6.62
CA VAL A 48 1.41 -5.08 5.18
C VAL A 48 0.34 -6.12 4.84
N GLN A 49 0.29 -7.21 5.58
CA GLN A 49 -0.71 -8.23 5.33
C GLN A 49 -2.12 -7.66 5.51
N ALA A 50 -2.33 -6.89 6.57
CA ALA A 50 -3.62 -6.27 6.79
C ALA A 50 -3.97 -5.31 5.67
N LEU A 51 -3.00 -4.51 5.22
CA LEU A 51 -3.24 -3.57 4.14
C LEU A 51 -3.53 -4.29 2.83
N VAL A 52 -2.78 -5.34 2.54
CA VAL A 52 -2.98 -6.09 1.30
C VAL A 52 -4.39 -6.67 1.25
N PHE A 53 -4.82 -7.30 2.33
CA PHE A 53 -6.15 -7.89 2.32
C PHE A 53 -7.24 -6.84 2.19
N HIS A 54 -7.05 -5.69 2.84
CA HIS A 54 -8.01 -4.61 2.70
C HIS A 54 -8.07 -4.10 1.26
N VAL A 55 -6.90 -3.90 0.65
CA VAL A 55 -6.84 -3.41 -0.72
C VAL A 55 -7.48 -4.41 -1.67
N LEU A 56 -7.21 -5.69 -1.48
CA LEU A 56 -7.78 -6.69 -2.36
C LEU A 56 -9.31 -6.70 -2.32
N ARG A 57 -9.88 -6.45 -1.15
CA ARG A 57 -11.33 -6.39 -1.04
C ARG A 57 -11.92 -5.20 -1.78
N SER A 58 -11.14 -4.14 -1.95
CA SER A 58 -11.61 -2.92 -2.61
C SER A 58 -10.96 -2.68 -3.95
N LEU A 59 -10.24 -3.66 -4.47
CA LEU A 59 -9.40 -3.44 -5.64
C LEU A 59 -10.20 -3.00 -6.86
N GLY A 60 -11.36 -3.60 -7.07
CA GLY A 60 -12.17 -3.21 -8.22
C GLY A 60 -12.54 -1.74 -8.21
N LYS A 61 -12.92 -1.22 -7.04
CA LYS A 61 -13.24 0.20 -6.93
C LYS A 61 -12.00 1.06 -7.10
N ALA A 62 -10.88 0.62 -6.52
CA ALA A 62 -9.65 1.38 -6.63
C ALA A 62 -9.18 1.46 -8.07
N GLU A 63 -9.27 0.36 -8.80
CA GLU A 63 -8.88 0.36 -10.20
C GLU A 63 -9.79 1.26 -11.04
N ALA A 64 -11.08 1.25 -10.75
CA ALA A 64 -12.00 2.12 -11.47
C ALA A 64 -11.68 3.59 -11.22
N LEU A 65 -11.37 3.94 -9.98
CA LEU A 65 -11.00 5.30 -9.66
C LEU A 65 -9.69 5.69 -10.32
N ARG A 66 -8.72 4.79 -10.32
CA ARG A 66 -7.43 5.06 -10.94
C ARG A 66 -7.63 5.34 -12.44
N ARG A 67 -8.48 4.58 -13.10
CA ARG A 67 -8.74 4.81 -14.52
C ARG A 67 -9.36 6.17 -14.78
N LYS A 68 -10.17 6.65 -13.85
CA LYS A 68 -10.75 7.97 -13.99
C LYS A 68 -9.74 9.08 -13.76
N LEU A 69 -8.78 8.83 -12.89
CA LEU A 69 -7.80 9.84 -12.55
C LEU A 69 -6.63 9.88 -13.51
N ALA A 70 -6.31 8.77 -14.14
CA ALA A 70 -5.19 8.70 -15.06
C ALA A 70 -5.60 7.87 -16.26
N GLN A 71 -5.62 8.48 -17.42
CA GLN A 71 -6.02 7.80 -18.63
C GLN A 71 -5.00 6.78 -19.06
N ARG A 72 -3.73 7.07 -18.85
CA ARG A 72 -2.69 6.11 -19.14
C ARG A 72 -2.40 5.29 -17.92
N THR A 73 -2.20 4.00 -18.10
CA THR A 73 -1.83 3.15 -16.98
C THR A 73 -0.40 3.44 -16.58
N PRO A 74 -0.17 3.81 -15.33
CA PRO A 74 1.21 4.02 -14.86
C PRO A 74 1.99 2.72 -14.85
N PRO A 75 3.30 2.76 -14.68
CA PRO A 75 4.08 1.52 -14.52
C PRO A 75 3.51 0.69 -13.38
N PRO A 76 3.70 -0.63 -13.43
CA PRO A 76 3.01 -1.52 -12.47
C PRO A 76 3.19 -1.15 -11.00
N GLN A 77 4.39 -0.77 -10.60
CA GLN A 77 4.63 -0.45 -9.20
C GLN A 77 3.91 0.83 -8.80
N VAL A 78 3.93 1.82 -9.68
CA VAL A 78 3.24 3.08 -9.40
C VAL A 78 1.74 2.86 -9.42
N ASP A 79 1.25 2.09 -10.37
CA ASP A 79 -0.18 1.80 -10.44
C ASP A 79 -0.65 1.08 -9.18
N SER A 80 0.13 0.13 -8.70
CA SER A 80 -0.22 -0.58 -7.46
C SER A 80 -0.20 0.35 -6.26
N LEU A 81 0.74 1.29 -6.22
CA LEU A 81 0.78 2.25 -5.13
C LEU A 81 -0.45 3.16 -5.17
N LEU A 82 -0.84 3.61 -6.36
CA LEU A 82 -2.02 4.44 -6.50
C LEU A 82 -3.28 3.67 -6.10
N CYS A 83 -3.40 2.43 -6.55
CA CYS A 83 -4.56 1.63 -6.19
C CYS A 83 -4.61 1.37 -4.68
N THR A 84 -3.45 1.17 -4.07
CA THR A 84 -3.38 1.01 -2.63
C THR A 84 -3.90 2.25 -1.92
N ALA A 85 -3.43 3.41 -2.34
CA ALA A 85 -3.86 4.66 -1.72
C ALA A 85 -5.34 4.91 -1.93
N LEU A 86 -5.83 4.62 -3.13
CA LEU A 86 -7.25 4.84 -3.41
C LEU A 86 -8.13 3.88 -2.60
N ALA A 87 -7.69 2.64 -2.46
CA ALA A 87 -8.45 1.69 -1.66
C ALA A 87 -8.50 2.10 -0.20
N LEU A 88 -7.40 2.62 0.32
CA LEU A 88 -7.37 3.04 1.71
C LEU A 88 -8.15 4.33 1.93
N GLY A 89 -8.19 5.19 0.93
CA GLY A 89 -8.92 6.45 1.06
C GLY A 89 -10.41 6.31 0.81
N TRP A 90 -10.83 5.20 0.21
CA TRP A 90 -12.23 5.03 -0.12
C TRP A 90 -12.95 4.42 1.05
N GLN A 91 -13.72 5.20 1.73
CA GLN A 91 -14.44 4.68 2.88
C GLN A 91 -15.87 4.34 2.56
N GLY A 92 -16.45 4.97 1.60
CA GLY A 92 -17.83 4.71 1.26
C GLY A 92 -18.72 4.84 2.47
N ASP A 93 -19.85 4.19 2.43
CA ASP A 93 -20.79 4.19 3.53
C ASP A 93 -20.50 3.11 4.52
N GLN A 94 -19.60 2.20 4.21
CA GLN A 94 -19.37 1.08 5.08
C GLN A 94 -17.95 1.10 5.54
N VAL A 95 -17.77 1.23 6.82
CA VAL A 95 -16.46 1.14 7.40
C VAL A 95 -16.43 -0.16 8.17
N GLU A 96 -15.62 -1.09 7.71
CA GLU A 96 -15.48 -2.36 8.38
C GLU A 96 -14.77 -2.16 9.67
N GLU A 97 -15.27 -2.80 10.71
CA GLU A 97 -14.61 -2.74 11.97
C GLU A 97 -13.23 -3.37 11.84
N GLY A 98 -12.22 -2.71 12.35
CA GLY A 98 -10.87 -3.22 12.25
C GLY A 98 -10.16 -2.90 10.96
N ALA A 99 -10.84 -2.28 10.00
CA ALA A 99 -10.20 -1.91 8.76
C ALA A 99 -9.20 -0.79 8.97
N PRO A 100 -8.09 -0.78 8.24
CA PRO A 100 -7.13 0.31 8.36
C PRO A 100 -7.79 1.62 7.97
N SER A 101 -7.50 2.64 8.74
CA SER A 101 -8.09 3.95 8.51
C SER A 101 -7.06 5.01 8.71
N TYR A 102 -6.93 5.91 7.77
CA TYR A 102 -5.96 6.99 7.82
C TYR A 102 -6.64 8.27 7.40
N ASP A 103 -6.27 9.36 8.07
CA ASP A 103 -6.80 10.63 7.64
C ASP A 103 -6.25 10.98 6.26
N ALA A 104 -7.06 11.68 5.47
CA ALA A 104 -6.75 11.91 4.07
C ALA A 104 -5.42 12.63 3.86
N PHE A 105 -5.14 13.61 4.71
CA PHE A 105 -3.91 14.36 4.57
C PHE A 105 -2.69 13.46 4.79
N THR A 106 -2.75 12.64 5.84
CA THR A 106 -1.67 11.72 6.13
C THR A 106 -1.49 10.72 5.00
N LEU A 107 -2.60 10.20 4.48
CA LEU A 107 -2.52 9.22 3.41
C LEU A 107 -1.88 9.81 2.17
N VAL A 108 -2.29 11.01 1.77
CA VAL A 108 -1.72 11.65 0.59
C VAL A 108 -0.24 11.94 0.81
N ASP A 109 0.10 12.50 1.97
CA ASP A 109 1.47 12.83 2.26
C ASP A 109 2.37 11.60 2.21
N GLN A 110 1.94 10.52 2.83
CA GLN A 110 2.74 9.31 2.89
C GLN A 110 2.79 8.59 1.55
N THR A 111 1.74 8.70 0.75
CA THR A 111 1.76 8.12 -0.59
C THR A 111 2.75 8.85 -1.47
N VAL A 112 2.79 10.17 -1.37
CA VAL A 112 3.75 10.96 -2.13
C VAL A 112 5.17 10.60 -1.69
N GLU A 113 5.37 10.45 -0.39
CA GLU A 113 6.67 10.08 0.12
C GLU A 113 7.10 8.71 -0.40
N ALA A 114 6.18 7.75 -0.41
CA ALA A 114 6.47 6.43 -0.94
C ALA A 114 6.85 6.48 -2.41
N ALA A 115 6.14 7.29 -3.18
CA ALA A 115 6.43 7.42 -4.60
C ALA A 115 7.80 8.04 -4.84
N LYS A 116 8.14 9.04 -4.06
CA LYS A 116 9.44 9.67 -4.19
C LYS A 116 10.56 8.69 -3.89
N ARG A 117 10.38 7.88 -2.87
CA ARG A 117 11.43 6.95 -2.48
C ARG A 117 11.54 5.79 -3.45
N GLN A 118 10.45 5.43 -4.11
CA GLN A 118 10.54 4.46 -5.19
C GLN A 118 11.40 4.99 -6.32
N SER A 119 11.18 6.24 -6.67
CA SER A 119 11.96 6.85 -7.73
C SER A 119 13.43 6.89 -7.43
N THR A 120 13.77 7.23 -6.21
CA THR A 120 15.20 7.36 -5.88
C THR A 120 15.88 6.03 -5.70
N THR A 121 15.13 4.99 -5.32
CA THR A 121 15.78 3.70 -5.13
C THR A 121 15.77 2.88 -6.39
N ARG A 122 15.06 3.32 -7.44
CA ARG A 122 15.01 2.57 -8.64
C ARG A 122 16.33 2.59 -9.32
N PRO A 123 16.86 1.48 -9.71
CA PRO A 123 18.13 1.48 -10.41
C PRO A 123 17.98 2.23 -11.69
N GLN A 124 19.03 2.91 -12.06
CA GLN A 124 19.01 3.62 -13.27
C GLN A 124 18.90 2.68 -14.36
N ALA A 125 17.97 2.77 -15.11
CA ALA A 125 17.77 1.90 -16.12
C ALA A 125 18.76 2.06 -17.00
N SER A 126 19.46 2.16 -17.00
CA SER A 126 20.33 2.28 -17.90
C SER A 126 20.05 2.03 -19.07
#